data_84b7119c4f28409c6d4623ddfbc858d7
#
_entry.id   84b7119c4f28409c6d4623ddfbc858d7
#
_cell.length_a   1.000
_cell.length_b   1.000
_cell.length_c   1.000
_cell.angle_alpha   90.00
_cell.angle_beta   90.00
_cell.angle_gamma   90.00
#
_symmetry.space_group_name_H-M   'P 1'
#
loop_
_entity.id
_entity.type
_entity.pdbx_description
1 polymer ?
#
loop_
_entity_poly.entity_id
_entity_poly.type
_entity_poly.pdbx_seq_one_letter_code
_entity_poly.pdbx_strand_id
1 'polypeptide(L)'
;GGRGKGHFKELGDDAAGGVRVVKSVEDVVKNASEMLGNTLVTKQTGPAGKQVNRLYIEDGADIARELYLSILVDRTVGQVAFVASTEGGMDIEAVAHDTPEKIATITIDPLAGFTDGDGRAAADALELNGDLADACVALTANLYDAFVKLDCAMLEINPLVETDDGQLLVL
;
A
#
# COMPACT_ATOMS: atom_id res chain seq x y z
N GLY A 1 7.39 1.48 2.43
CA GLY A 1 6.74 1.38 3.72
C GLY A 1 7.68 1.14 4.89
N GLY A 2 7.14 1.13 6.11
CA GLY A 2 7.91 1.02 7.35
C GLY A 2 8.80 -0.22 7.46
N ARG A 3 8.40 -1.33 6.85
CA ARG A 3 9.19 -2.57 6.86
C ARG A 3 10.49 -2.45 6.08
N GLY A 4 10.50 -1.75 4.95
CA GLY A 4 11.73 -1.53 4.16
C GLY A 4 12.76 -0.68 4.88
N LYS A 5 12.31 0.27 5.71
CA LYS A 5 13.17 1.18 6.49
C LYS A 5 13.59 0.61 7.86
N GLY A 6 13.14 -0.59 8.22
CA GLY A 6 13.52 -1.26 9.45
C GLY A 6 14.93 -1.83 9.40
N HIS A 7 15.44 -2.26 10.57
CA HIS A 7 16.71 -2.97 10.70
C HIS A 7 16.52 -4.26 11.52
N PHE A 8 17.40 -5.22 11.33
CA PHE A 8 17.41 -6.46 12.10
C PHE A 8 18.39 -6.35 13.26
N LYS A 9 17.94 -6.62 14.48
CA LYS A 9 18.79 -6.54 15.70
C LYS A 9 20.04 -7.42 15.61
N GLU A 10 19.89 -8.59 15.00
CA GLU A 10 20.91 -9.63 14.99
C GLU A 10 21.89 -9.52 13.80
N LEU A 11 21.56 -8.69 12.78
CA LEU A 11 22.33 -8.62 11.53
C LEU A 11 23.27 -7.40 11.43
N GLY A 12 23.23 -6.51 12.43
CA GLY A 12 24.04 -5.28 12.43
C GLY A 12 23.41 -4.12 11.64
N ASP A 13 23.97 -2.93 11.84
CA ASP A 13 23.37 -1.67 11.34
C ASP A 13 23.41 -1.51 9.82
N ASP A 14 24.32 -2.20 9.13
CA ASP A 14 24.49 -2.16 7.67
C ASP A 14 23.59 -3.18 6.94
N ALA A 15 22.85 -4.01 7.66
CA ALA A 15 22.00 -5.02 7.05
C ALA A 15 20.78 -4.39 6.36
N ALA A 16 20.41 -4.94 5.20
CA ALA A 16 19.21 -4.53 4.49
C ALA A 16 17.96 -4.75 5.36
N GLY A 17 16.95 -3.89 5.19
CA GLY A 17 15.71 -3.94 5.94
C GLY A 17 14.80 -5.14 5.64
N GLY A 18 13.54 -5.01 6.03
CA GLY A 18 12.52 -6.07 5.90
C GLY A 18 11.92 -6.22 4.49
N VAL A 19 12.33 -5.41 3.52
CA VAL A 19 11.99 -5.57 2.10
C VAL A 19 13.29 -5.65 1.31
N ARG A 20 13.45 -6.71 0.53
CA ARG A 20 14.67 -6.97 -0.24
C ARG A 20 14.31 -7.36 -1.66
N VAL A 21 14.93 -6.70 -2.64
CA VAL A 21 14.79 -7.04 -4.05
C VAL A 21 16.02 -7.83 -4.47
N VAL A 22 15.81 -9.00 -5.07
CA VAL A 22 16.87 -9.91 -5.51
C VAL A 22 16.57 -10.40 -6.93
N LYS A 23 17.59 -10.93 -7.62
CA LYS A 23 17.50 -11.28 -9.05
C LYS A 23 17.66 -12.78 -9.34
N SER A 24 17.82 -13.60 -8.32
CA SER A 24 17.93 -15.05 -8.45
C SER A 24 17.21 -15.79 -7.33
N VAL A 25 16.82 -17.03 -7.59
CA VAL A 25 16.19 -17.90 -6.58
C VAL A 25 17.16 -18.19 -5.44
N GLU A 26 18.44 -18.34 -5.75
CA GLU A 26 19.50 -18.56 -4.76
C GLU A 26 19.59 -17.38 -3.78
N ASP A 27 19.50 -16.16 -4.30
CA ASP A 27 19.49 -14.94 -3.46
C ASP A 27 18.20 -14.83 -2.64
N VAL A 28 17.05 -15.26 -3.19
CA VAL A 28 15.78 -15.36 -2.39
C VAL A 28 16.00 -16.25 -1.19
N VAL A 29 16.52 -17.47 -1.40
CA VAL A 29 16.77 -18.44 -0.31
C VAL A 29 17.74 -17.88 0.72
N LYS A 30 18.84 -17.27 0.26
CA LYS A 30 19.83 -16.65 1.14
C LYS A 30 19.20 -15.54 2.00
N ASN A 31 18.53 -14.58 1.37
CA ASN A 31 17.89 -13.46 2.08
C ASN A 31 16.77 -13.93 3.01
N ALA A 32 15.97 -14.91 2.59
CA ALA A 32 14.94 -15.49 3.45
C ALA A 32 15.54 -16.13 4.70
N SER A 33 16.64 -16.87 4.56
CA SER A 33 17.34 -17.51 5.67
C SER A 33 17.94 -16.48 6.66
N GLU A 34 18.38 -15.33 6.15
CA GLU A 34 18.88 -14.22 6.99
C GLU A 34 17.75 -13.51 7.73
N MET A 35 16.54 -13.44 7.17
CA MET A 35 15.43 -12.71 7.77
C MET A 35 14.63 -13.54 8.75
N LEU A 36 14.41 -14.83 8.45
CA LEU A 36 13.59 -15.72 9.29
C LEU A 36 14.24 -15.95 10.65
N GLY A 37 13.42 -15.83 11.69
CA GLY A 37 13.85 -16.02 13.09
C GLY A 37 14.50 -14.77 13.71
N ASN A 38 14.95 -13.82 12.91
CA ASN A 38 15.53 -12.56 13.38
C ASN A 38 14.50 -11.50 13.71
N THR A 39 14.85 -10.50 14.50
CA THR A 39 13.96 -9.48 15.03
C THR A 39 14.03 -8.20 14.20
N LEU A 40 12.98 -7.91 13.45
CA LEU A 40 12.85 -6.66 12.68
C LEU A 40 12.33 -5.54 13.58
N VAL A 41 13.08 -4.45 13.65
CA VAL A 41 12.71 -3.21 14.32
C VAL A 41 12.27 -2.18 13.30
N THR A 42 11.08 -1.63 13.49
CA THR A 42 10.50 -0.57 12.64
C THR A 42 9.90 0.52 13.53
N LYS A 43 9.48 1.64 12.94
CA LYS A 43 8.73 2.68 13.67
C LYS A 43 7.46 2.11 14.33
N GLN A 44 6.77 1.18 13.65
CA GLN A 44 5.52 0.58 14.14
C GLN A 44 5.74 -0.45 15.24
N THR A 45 6.83 -1.22 15.20
CA THR A 45 7.13 -2.21 16.23
C THR A 45 7.75 -1.61 17.49
N GLY A 46 8.29 -0.39 17.38
CA GLY A 46 9.11 0.22 18.42
C GLY A 46 10.43 -0.53 18.62
N PRO A 47 11.24 -0.14 19.65
CA PRO A 47 12.58 -0.69 19.87
C PRO A 47 12.59 -2.17 20.28
N ALA A 48 11.46 -2.71 20.75
CA ALA A 48 11.32 -4.13 21.04
C ALA A 48 11.41 -4.99 19.78
N GLY A 49 10.98 -4.45 18.62
CA GLY A 49 10.95 -5.17 17.37
C GLY A 49 9.92 -6.31 17.35
N LYS A 50 9.89 -7.03 16.24
CA LYS A 50 9.07 -8.23 16.05
C LYS A 50 9.87 -9.31 15.35
N GLN A 51 9.85 -10.54 15.89
CA GLN A 51 10.49 -11.67 15.22
C GLN A 51 9.78 -12.00 13.92
N VAL A 52 10.55 -12.19 12.85
CA VAL A 52 10.06 -12.56 11.53
C VAL A 52 9.84 -14.06 11.49
N ASN A 53 8.57 -14.48 11.47
CA ASN A 53 8.17 -15.88 11.41
C ASN A 53 7.65 -16.30 10.04
N ARG A 54 7.35 -15.32 9.15
CA ARG A 54 6.86 -15.54 7.79
C ARG A 54 7.41 -14.48 6.87
N LEU A 55 7.65 -14.85 5.63
CA LEU A 55 8.01 -13.96 4.53
C LEU A 55 6.97 -14.08 3.43
N TYR A 56 6.71 -12.98 2.78
CA TYR A 56 5.99 -12.93 1.51
C TYR A 56 7.01 -12.76 0.39
N ILE A 57 6.93 -13.61 -0.62
CA ILE A 57 7.82 -13.61 -1.78
C ILE A 57 6.95 -13.52 -3.01
N GLU A 58 7.25 -12.57 -3.86
CA GLU A 58 6.56 -12.36 -5.12
C GLU A 58 7.53 -11.94 -6.23
N ASP A 59 7.09 -12.02 -7.47
CA ASP A 59 7.85 -11.52 -8.60
C ASP A 59 7.99 -10.00 -8.51
N GLY A 60 9.12 -9.49 -8.94
CA GLY A 60 9.35 -8.06 -9.04
C GLY A 60 8.48 -7.44 -10.13
N ALA A 61 8.07 -6.19 -9.94
CA ALA A 61 7.37 -5.41 -10.94
C ALA A 61 8.27 -4.30 -11.50
N ASP A 62 8.15 -4.03 -12.78
CA ASP A 62 8.77 -2.87 -13.41
C ASP A 62 7.86 -1.65 -13.14
N ILE A 63 8.27 -0.84 -12.15
CA ILE A 63 7.46 0.23 -11.56
C ILE A 63 7.67 1.52 -12.32
N ALA A 64 6.63 2.03 -12.99
CA ALA A 64 6.60 3.37 -13.58
C ALA A 64 6.29 4.44 -12.53
N ARG A 65 5.23 4.21 -11.70
CA ARG A 65 4.82 5.11 -10.62
C ARG A 65 4.32 4.34 -9.41
N GLU A 66 4.63 4.86 -8.23
CA GLU A 66 4.04 4.40 -6.97
C GLU A 66 2.92 5.36 -6.53
N LEU A 67 1.77 4.81 -6.21
CA LEU A 67 0.57 5.52 -5.80
C LEU A 67 0.13 5.03 -4.42
N TYR A 68 -0.70 5.82 -3.75
CA TYR A 68 -1.33 5.44 -2.48
C TYR A 68 -2.84 5.32 -2.66
N LEU A 69 -3.41 4.23 -2.16
CA LEU A 69 -4.86 4.05 -2.08
C LEU A 69 -5.23 3.35 -0.78
N SER A 70 -6.20 3.89 -0.06
CA SER A 70 -6.78 3.22 1.10
C SER A 70 -8.29 3.42 1.16
N ILE A 71 -8.97 2.56 1.92
CA ILE A 71 -10.39 2.68 2.26
C ILE A 71 -10.54 2.53 3.76
N LEU A 72 -11.29 3.42 4.38
CA LEU A 72 -11.51 3.50 5.82
C LEU A 72 -12.87 4.14 6.13
N VAL A 73 -13.24 4.15 7.41
CA VAL A 73 -14.37 4.96 7.88
C VAL A 73 -13.84 6.34 8.27
N ASP A 74 -14.24 7.37 7.53
CA ASP A 74 -14.02 8.76 7.95
C ASP A 74 -14.95 9.09 9.11
N ARG A 75 -14.37 9.20 10.30
CA ARG A 75 -15.11 9.46 11.54
C ARG A 75 -15.65 10.88 11.63
N THR A 76 -15.15 11.81 10.82
CA THR A 76 -15.61 13.20 10.80
C THR A 76 -17.02 13.29 10.23
N VAL A 77 -17.28 12.52 9.17
CA VAL A 77 -18.57 12.50 8.49
C VAL A 77 -19.37 11.18 8.74
N GLY A 78 -18.73 10.17 9.36
CA GLY A 78 -19.35 8.89 9.66
C GLY A 78 -19.64 8.04 8.42
N GLN A 79 -18.81 8.16 7.39
CA GLN A 79 -18.99 7.47 6.11
C GLN A 79 -17.73 6.74 5.69
N VAL A 80 -17.88 5.72 4.85
CA VAL A 80 -16.75 5.08 4.20
C VAL A 80 -16.15 6.06 3.19
N ALA A 81 -14.83 6.13 3.14
CA ALA A 81 -14.11 6.96 2.20
C ALA A 81 -12.90 6.25 1.63
N PHE A 82 -12.59 6.51 0.36
CA PHE A 82 -11.28 6.25 -0.21
C PHE A 82 -10.38 7.45 0.04
N VAL A 83 -9.12 7.18 0.33
CA VAL A 83 -8.05 8.18 0.38
C VAL A 83 -7.04 7.80 -0.69
N ALA A 84 -6.77 8.71 -1.60
CA ALA A 84 -5.93 8.51 -2.76
C ALA A 84 -4.84 9.59 -2.83
N SER A 85 -3.63 9.22 -3.25
CA SER A 85 -2.53 10.16 -3.47
C SER A 85 -1.59 9.65 -4.55
N THR A 86 -1.02 10.57 -5.32
CA THR A 86 0.07 10.28 -6.27
C THR A 86 1.42 10.07 -5.57
N GLU A 87 1.49 10.29 -4.25
CA GLU A 87 2.68 10.11 -3.42
C GLU A 87 2.67 8.72 -2.75
N GLY A 88 2.90 7.66 -3.56
CA GLY A 88 2.98 6.28 -3.07
C GLY A 88 4.35 5.92 -2.48
N GLY A 89 4.42 4.78 -1.80
CA GLY A 89 5.66 4.28 -1.18
C GLY A 89 6.18 5.12 -0.01
N MET A 90 5.51 6.19 0.34
CA MET A 90 5.87 7.15 1.38
C MET A 90 5.06 6.97 2.68
N ASP A 91 5.45 7.72 3.72
CA ASP A 91 4.67 7.87 4.94
C ASP A 91 3.52 8.85 4.65
N ILE A 92 2.30 8.32 4.51
CA ILE A 92 1.14 9.12 4.09
C ILE A 92 0.76 10.18 5.13
N GLU A 93 1.06 9.96 6.42
CA GLU A 93 0.82 10.95 7.46
C GLU A 93 1.73 12.17 7.27
N ALA A 94 2.97 11.95 6.82
CA ALA A 94 3.88 13.05 6.47
C ALA A 94 3.37 13.81 5.25
N VAL A 95 2.88 13.12 4.21
CA VAL A 95 2.26 13.77 3.03
C VAL A 95 1.05 14.60 3.44
N ALA A 96 0.18 14.05 4.31
CA ALA A 96 -1.00 14.76 4.82
C ALA A 96 -0.67 16.02 5.62
N HIS A 97 0.48 16.01 6.31
CA HIS A 97 0.93 17.17 7.07
C HIS A 97 1.62 18.22 6.19
N ASP A 98 2.50 17.80 5.28
CA ASP A 98 3.40 18.70 4.55
C ASP A 98 2.78 19.20 3.23
N THR A 99 1.99 18.34 2.56
CA THR A 99 1.38 18.59 1.24
C THR A 99 -0.06 18.05 1.19
N PRO A 100 -0.99 18.55 2.03
CA PRO A 100 -2.36 18.04 2.13
C PRO A 100 -3.13 18.10 0.80
N GLU A 101 -2.77 18.98 -0.12
CA GLU A 101 -3.35 19.09 -1.46
C GLU A 101 -3.05 17.88 -2.35
N LYS A 102 -2.07 17.03 -1.97
CA LYS A 102 -1.75 15.77 -2.64
C LYS A 102 -2.64 14.61 -2.21
N ILE A 103 -3.51 14.83 -1.24
CA ILE A 103 -4.42 13.81 -0.73
C ILE A 103 -5.85 14.13 -1.13
N ALA A 104 -6.45 13.22 -1.87
CA ALA A 104 -7.87 13.28 -2.20
C ALA A 104 -8.66 12.31 -1.30
N THR A 105 -9.81 12.77 -0.81
CA THR A 105 -10.77 11.95 -0.06
C THR A 105 -12.06 11.84 -0.86
N ILE A 106 -12.45 10.62 -1.22
CA ILE A 106 -13.66 10.30 -1.97
C ILE A 106 -14.63 9.61 -1.00
N THR A 107 -15.64 10.33 -0.56
CA THR A 107 -16.62 9.83 0.41
C THR A 107 -17.75 9.10 -0.30
N ILE A 108 -18.09 7.90 0.19
CA ILE A 108 -19.14 7.06 -0.37
C ILE A 108 -20.47 7.33 0.35
N ASP A 109 -21.52 7.62 -0.42
CA ASP A 109 -22.86 7.76 0.13
C ASP A 109 -23.33 6.40 0.68
N PRO A 110 -23.65 6.28 1.98
CA PRO A 110 -24.05 5.01 2.58
C PRO A 110 -25.40 4.49 2.06
N LEU A 111 -26.22 5.35 1.44
CA LEU A 111 -27.50 4.94 0.86
C LEU A 111 -27.36 4.41 -0.57
N ALA A 112 -26.47 5.01 -1.35
CA ALA A 112 -26.19 4.59 -2.71
C ALA A 112 -25.20 3.41 -2.77
N GLY A 113 -24.29 3.32 -1.79
CA GLY A 113 -23.14 2.44 -1.84
C GLY A 113 -22.11 2.94 -2.87
N PHE A 114 -21.12 2.10 -3.17
CA PHE A 114 -20.11 2.41 -4.18
C PHE A 114 -20.74 2.51 -5.57
N THR A 115 -20.30 3.50 -6.33
CA THR A 115 -20.69 3.73 -7.73
C THR A 115 -19.46 3.85 -8.64
N ASP A 116 -19.63 3.65 -9.94
CA ASP A 116 -18.55 3.87 -10.92
C ASP A 116 -18.02 5.32 -10.87
N GLY A 117 -18.89 6.28 -10.49
CA GLY A 117 -18.49 7.67 -10.28
C GLY A 117 -17.44 7.83 -9.19
N ASP A 118 -17.58 7.09 -8.10
CA ASP A 118 -16.59 7.09 -7.00
C ASP A 118 -15.25 6.51 -7.45
N GLY A 119 -15.30 5.40 -8.22
CA GLY A 119 -14.11 4.81 -8.81
C GLY A 119 -13.41 5.73 -9.81
N ARG A 120 -14.18 6.45 -10.63
CA ARG A 120 -13.64 7.48 -11.54
C ARG A 120 -13.00 8.63 -10.77
N ALA A 121 -13.62 9.10 -9.70
CA ALA A 121 -13.03 10.14 -8.85
C ALA A 121 -11.71 9.69 -8.22
N ALA A 122 -11.60 8.41 -7.83
CA ALA A 122 -10.34 7.84 -7.35
C ALA A 122 -9.28 7.77 -8.46
N ALA A 123 -9.66 7.34 -9.68
CA ALA A 123 -8.76 7.31 -10.83
C ALA A 123 -8.25 8.70 -11.21
N ASP A 124 -9.14 9.71 -11.20
CA ASP A 124 -8.78 11.11 -11.48
C ASP A 124 -7.79 11.64 -10.42
N ALA A 125 -8.03 11.34 -9.14
CA ALA A 125 -7.15 11.74 -8.05
C ALA A 125 -5.75 11.08 -8.13
N LEU A 126 -5.67 9.89 -8.72
CA LEU A 126 -4.42 9.16 -8.98
C LEU A 126 -3.81 9.51 -10.36
N GLU A 127 -4.43 10.43 -11.10
CA GLU A 127 -4.01 10.82 -12.46
C GLU A 127 -3.94 9.63 -13.44
N LEU A 128 -4.83 8.64 -13.26
CA LEU A 128 -4.95 7.47 -14.11
C LEU A 128 -5.93 7.73 -15.26
N ASN A 129 -5.57 7.30 -16.47
CA ASN A 129 -6.37 7.53 -17.68
C ASN A 129 -6.54 6.23 -18.47
N GLY A 130 -7.54 6.21 -19.38
CA GLY A 130 -7.79 5.07 -20.26
C GLY A 130 -7.99 3.76 -19.50
N ASP A 131 -7.32 2.71 -19.94
CA ASP A 131 -7.43 1.36 -19.36
C ASP A 131 -7.01 1.30 -17.88
N LEU A 132 -6.07 2.15 -17.45
CA LEU A 132 -5.67 2.27 -16.05
C LEU A 132 -6.79 2.86 -15.18
N ALA A 133 -7.55 3.82 -15.70
CA ALA A 133 -8.72 4.36 -15.01
C ALA A 133 -9.81 3.29 -14.87
N ASP A 134 -10.06 2.49 -15.92
CA ASP A 134 -11.01 1.38 -15.86
C ASP A 134 -10.58 0.30 -14.85
N ALA A 135 -9.29 -0.02 -14.82
CA ALA A 135 -8.71 -0.92 -13.81
C ALA A 135 -8.86 -0.37 -12.39
N CYS A 136 -8.71 0.94 -12.19
CA CYS A 136 -8.90 1.61 -10.90
C CYS A 136 -10.37 1.53 -10.43
N VAL A 137 -11.33 1.74 -11.33
CA VAL A 137 -12.76 1.56 -11.03
C VAL A 137 -13.05 0.14 -10.56
N ALA A 138 -12.55 -0.86 -11.29
CA ALA A 138 -12.73 -2.26 -10.93
C ALA A 138 -12.06 -2.61 -9.58
N LEU A 139 -10.85 -2.10 -9.34
CA LEU A 139 -10.12 -2.30 -8.07
C LEU A 139 -10.88 -1.67 -6.90
N THR A 140 -11.32 -0.42 -7.02
CA THR A 140 -12.03 0.30 -5.94
C THR A 140 -13.38 -0.35 -5.63
N ALA A 141 -14.11 -0.84 -6.63
CA ALA A 141 -15.32 -1.63 -6.44
C ALA A 141 -15.05 -2.89 -5.60
N ASN A 142 -14.01 -3.65 -5.96
CA ASN A 142 -13.61 -4.86 -5.23
C ASN A 142 -13.13 -4.55 -3.79
N LEU A 143 -12.41 -3.44 -3.61
CA LEU A 143 -11.96 -3.00 -2.27
C LEU A 143 -13.14 -2.61 -1.38
N TYR A 144 -14.12 -1.89 -1.93
CA TYR A 144 -15.34 -1.54 -1.20
C TYR A 144 -16.13 -2.78 -0.79
N ASP A 145 -16.31 -3.71 -1.71
CA ASP A 145 -16.96 -4.99 -1.47
C ASP A 145 -16.26 -5.80 -0.36
N ALA A 146 -14.94 -5.90 -0.44
CA ALA A 146 -14.14 -6.59 0.57
C ALA A 146 -14.22 -5.88 1.92
N PHE A 147 -14.12 -4.55 1.93
CA PHE A 147 -14.18 -3.73 3.13
C PHE A 147 -15.48 -3.95 3.90
N VAL A 148 -16.62 -3.90 3.19
CA VAL A 148 -17.96 -4.09 3.80
C VAL A 148 -18.20 -5.54 4.18
N LYS A 149 -17.92 -6.50 3.29
CA LYS A 149 -18.20 -7.94 3.52
C LYS A 149 -17.36 -8.55 4.62
N LEU A 150 -16.13 -8.07 4.81
CA LEU A 150 -15.21 -8.59 5.82
C LEU A 150 -15.16 -7.74 7.10
N ASP A 151 -16.03 -6.71 7.20
CA ASP A 151 -16.06 -5.78 8.33
C ASP A 151 -14.67 -5.19 8.64
N CYS A 152 -13.99 -4.73 7.61
CA CYS A 152 -12.65 -4.19 7.74
C CYS A 152 -12.68 -2.81 8.42
N ALA A 153 -11.71 -2.55 9.30
CA ALA A 153 -11.51 -1.22 9.86
C ALA A 153 -10.77 -0.29 8.88
N MET A 154 -9.88 -0.85 8.07
CA MET A 154 -9.09 -0.17 7.04
C MET A 154 -8.51 -1.20 6.09
N LEU A 155 -8.42 -0.86 4.80
CA LEU A 155 -7.56 -1.53 3.82
C LEU A 155 -6.63 -0.46 3.24
N GLU A 156 -5.33 -0.75 3.22
CA GLU A 156 -4.30 0.16 2.71
C GLU A 156 -3.45 -0.54 1.66
N ILE A 157 -3.26 0.11 0.53
CA ILE A 157 -2.36 -0.29 -0.55
C ILE A 157 -1.27 0.78 -0.65
N ASN A 158 -0.06 0.42 -0.25
CA ASN A 158 1.07 1.33 -0.24
C ASN A 158 2.40 0.59 -0.52
N PRO A 159 2.77 0.53 -1.81
CA PRO A 159 2.20 1.23 -2.95
C PRO A 159 1.12 0.46 -3.74
N LEU A 160 0.22 1.22 -4.37
CA LEU A 160 -0.44 0.81 -5.60
C LEU A 160 0.48 1.22 -6.75
N VAL A 161 0.73 0.33 -7.69
CA VAL A 161 1.76 0.53 -8.70
C VAL A 161 1.15 0.61 -10.10
N GLU A 162 1.54 1.63 -10.85
CA GLU A 162 1.46 1.62 -12.30
C GLU A 162 2.77 1.01 -12.85
N THR A 163 2.67 -0.01 -13.67
CA THR A 163 3.81 -0.68 -14.27
C THR A 163 4.18 -0.07 -15.61
N ASP A 164 5.43 -0.29 -16.06
CA ASP A 164 5.93 0.22 -17.35
C ASP A 164 5.14 -0.32 -18.56
N ASP A 165 4.50 -1.49 -18.43
CA ASP A 165 3.63 -2.08 -19.44
C ASP A 165 2.15 -1.65 -19.31
N GLY A 166 1.85 -0.68 -18.45
CA GLY A 166 0.53 -0.04 -18.34
C GLY A 166 -0.50 -0.87 -17.58
N GLN A 167 -0.08 -1.63 -16.57
CA GLN A 167 -0.97 -2.33 -15.66
C GLN A 167 -1.05 -1.64 -14.30
N LEU A 168 -2.16 -1.87 -13.57
CA LEU A 168 -2.34 -1.44 -12.20
C LEU A 168 -2.15 -2.65 -11.28
N LEU A 169 -1.15 -2.60 -10.40
CA LEU A 169 -0.75 -3.72 -9.56
C LEU A 169 -0.73 -3.33 -8.08
N VAL A 170 -1.22 -4.23 -7.23
CA VAL A 170 -1.15 -4.10 -5.77
C VAL A 170 0.12 -4.80 -5.27
N LEU A 171 1.02 -4.05 -4.61
CA LEU A 171 2.26 -4.55 -4.03
C LEU A 171 2.29 -4.43 -2.50
#